data_5424108f1ca4fcaa86452a44c074142f
#
_entry.id   5424108f1ca4fcaa86452a44c074142f
#
_cell.length_a   1.000
_cell.length_b   1.000
_cell.length_c   1.000
_cell.angle_alpha   90.00
_cell.angle_beta   90.00
_cell.angle_gamma   90.00
#
_symmetry.space_group_name_H-M   'P 1'
#
loop_
_entity.id
_entity.type
_entity.pdbx_description
1 polymer ?
#
loop_
_entity_poly.entity_id
_entity_poly.type
_entity_poly.pdbx_seq_one_letter_code
_entity_poly.pdbx_strand_id
1 'polypeptide(L)'
;MGPVLVRFLLIVALAGVVSACALRQKSLAQRLDALLPVDVLLVGEQHDAPEHQQLHLAIVHDLGRRGQLAALAIEMASQGKSTSGLPAHATSEDVQSALQWNDSAWAWQTYGPVVMAAVRLGVPVLGANLPRDAMRPAMANAALDRLLGPQALQRQHDDIRSGHCDLLPESQIAPMARIQIARDAAMASTVVDARRAGKVVLLLAGAAHVRRAQGVPIHLPAGLSSGVLIAVAGRAEPALAAQADLVWETAALPAKDYCADLQRQLKP
;
A
#
# COMPACT_ATOMS: atom_id res chain seq x y z
N MET A 1 87.72 -17.69 -4.01
CA MET A 1 86.56 -18.35 -4.61
C MET A 1 85.54 -18.63 -3.50
N GLY A 2 84.59 -17.73 -3.33
CA GLY A 2 83.58 -17.88 -2.28
C GLY A 2 82.20 -18.18 -2.90
N PRO A 3 81.34 -19.03 -2.27
CA PRO A 3 80.07 -19.37 -2.82
C PRO A 3 79.01 -18.28 -2.52
N VAL A 4 78.23 -17.95 -3.55
CA VAL A 4 77.13 -17.04 -3.52
C VAL A 4 75.94 -17.67 -2.74
N LEU A 5 75.51 -17.04 -1.66
CA LEU A 5 74.37 -17.44 -0.89
C LEU A 5 73.11 -16.90 -1.52
N VAL A 6 72.34 -17.76 -2.20
CA VAL A 6 71.01 -17.39 -2.74
C VAL A 6 70.00 -17.45 -1.58
N ARG A 7 69.51 -16.26 -1.16
CA ARG A 7 68.39 -16.13 -0.20
C ARG A 7 67.08 -16.25 -0.98
N PHE A 8 66.39 -17.39 -0.84
CA PHE A 8 64.99 -17.53 -1.22
C PHE A 8 64.08 -16.76 -0.23
N LEU A 9 63.49 -15.68 -0.70
CA LEU A 9 62.44 -15.01 0.01
C LEU A 9 61.10 -15.76 -0.27
N LEU A 10 60.60 -16.48 0.73
CA LEU A 10 59.22 -17.02 0.71
C LEU A 10 58.26 -15.87 0.96
N ILE A 11 57.54 -15.43 -0.09
CA ILE A 11 56.40 -14.53 0.03
C ILE A 11 55.17 -15.42 0.33
N VAL A 12 54.79 -15.49 1.60
CA VAL A 12 53.51 -16.10 2.01
C VAL A 12 52.41 -15.08 1.68
N ALA A 13 51.72 -15.29 0.56
CA ALA A 13 50.50 -14.55 0.24
C ALA A 13 49.39 -14.99 1.19
N LEU A 14 49.10 -14.19 2.22
CA LEU A 14 47.95 -14.34 3.07
C LEU A 14 46.70 -13.93 2.28
N ALA A 15 46.06 -14.88 1.61
CA ALA A 15 44.76 -14.67 0.98
C ALA A 15 43.71 -14.52 2.11
N GLY A 16 43.47 -13.28 2.52
CA GLY A 16 42.39 -12.94 3.41
C GLY A 16 41.06 -13.28 2.74
N VAL A 17 40.42 -14.36 3.17
CA VAL A 17 39.03 -14.67 2.84
C VAL A 17 38.18 -13.62 3.54
N VAL A 18 37.89 -12.51 2.88
CA VAL A 18 36.85 -11.57 3.30
C VAL A 18 35.55 -12.30 3.07
N SER A 19 35.07 -13.04 4.08
CA SER A 19 33.68 -13.52 4.15
C SER A 19 32.80 -12.28 4.25
N ALA A 20 32.44 -11.72 3.11
CA ALA A 20 31.38 -10.75 3.02
C ALA A 20 30.10 -11.49 3.43
N CYS A 21 29.73 -11.41 4.71
CA CYS A 21 28.35 -11.62 5.14
C CYS A 21 27.50 -10.55 4.50
N ALA A 22 27.24 -10.70 3.19
CA ALA A 22 26.13 -10.03 2.57
C ALA A 22 24.88 -10.47 3.35
N LEU A 23 24.37 -9.60 4.20
CA LEU A 23 23.09 -9.80 4.86
C LEU A 23 22.10 -10.10 3.73
N ARG A 24 21.80 -11.39 3.56
CA ARG A 24 20.92 -11.86 2.49
C ARG A 24 19.55 -11.25 2.73
N GLN A 25 19.24 -10.24 1.94
CA GLN A 25 17.97 -9.54 2.04
C GLN A 25 16.84 -10.58 1.94
N LYS A 26 15.96 -10.61 2.93
CA LYS A 26 14.86 -11.58 2.95
C LYS A 26 14.04 -11.44 1.66
N SER A 27 13.68 -12.57 1.05
CA SER A 27 12.79 -12.58 -0.11
C SER A 27 11.40 -12.03 0.26
N LEU A 28 10.61 -11.64 -0.75
CA LEU A 28 9.21 -11.21 -0.52
C LEU A 28 8.44 -12.29 0.26
N ALA A 29 8.54 -13.55 -0.14
CA ALA A 29 7.87 -14.66 0.54
C ALA A 29 8.24 -14.74 2.02
N GLN A 30 9.53 -14.66 2.37
CA GLN A 30 9.98 -14.68 3.77
C GLN A 30 9.51 -13.45 4.57
N ARG A 31 9.33 -12.31 3.93
CA ARG A 31 8.80 -11.10 4.56
C ARG A 31 7.30 -11.20 4.78
N LEU A 32 6.56 -11.76 3.81
CA LEU A 32 5.13 -12.02 3.96
C LEU A 32 4.86 -13.08 5.03
N ASP A 33 5.68 -14.12 5.13
CA ASP A 33 5.56 -15.16 6.16
C ASP A 33 5.68 -14.57 7.59
N ALA A 34 6.40 -13.46 7.75
CA ALA A 34 6.49 -12.77 9.04
C ALA A 34 5.21 -11.98 9.40
N LEU A 35 4.36 -11.67 8.41
CA LEU A 35 3.07 -10.98 8.61
C LEU A 35 1.89 -11.94 8.69
N LEU A 36 2.04 -13.16 8.18
CA LEU A 36 0.97 -14.16 8.06
C LEU A 36 1.07 -15.21 9.19
N PRO A 37 -0.04 -15.86 9.60
CA PRO A 37 -1.39 -15.68 9.06
C PRO A 37 -2.12 -14.47 9.67
N VAL A 38 -2.91 -13.78 8.86
CA VAL A 38 -3.83 -12.71 9.28
C VAL A 38 -5.12 -12.78 8.46
N ASP A 39 -6.22 -12.21 8.98
CA ASP A 39 -7.48 -12.10 8.24
C ASP A 39 -7.38 -11.08 7.11
N VAL A 40 -6.65 -9.97 7.35
CA VAL A 40 -6.51 -8.86 6.42
C VAL A 40 -5.05 -8.44 6.33
N LEU A 41 -4.51 -8.34 5.12
CA LEU A 41 -3.22 -7.73 4.82
C LEU A 41 -3.46 -6.39 4.13
N LEU A 42 -3.01 -5.32 4.78
CA LEU A 42 -3.12 -3.95 4.30
C LEU A 42 -1.78 -3.54 3.70
N VAL A 43 -1.77 -3.19 2.42
CA VAL A 43 -0.54 -2.80 1.72
C VAL A 43 -0.70 -1.36 1.22
N GLY A 44 0.13 -0.49 1.79
CA GLY A 44 0.17 0.93 1.47
C GLY A 44 1.20 1.26 0.41
N GLU A 45 0.83 2.11 -0.53
CA GLU A 45 1.71 2.55 -1.62
C GLU A 45 1.86 4.07 -1.68
N GLN A 46 2.85 4.50 -2.43
CA GLN A 46 2.94 5.80 -3.04
C GLN A 46 2.50 5.62 -4.50
N HIS A 47 1.41 6.26 -4.90
CA HIS A 47 0.70 5.98 -6.15
C HIS A 47 1.52 6.19 -7.43
N ASP A 48 2.52 7.04 -7.37
CA ASP A 48 3.42 7.35 -8.49
C ASP A 48 4.75 6.60 -8.44
N ALA A 49 4.89 5.57 -7.58
CA ALA A 49 6.08 4.74 -7.48
C ALA A 49 5.89 3.40 -8.23
N PRO A 50 6.45 3.22 -9.45
CA PRO A 50 6.20 2.01 -10.25
C PRO A 50 6.65 0.71 -9.57
N GLU A 51 7.67 0.76 -8.71
CA GLU A 51 8.12 -0.41 -7.96
C GLU A 51 7.10 -0.89 -6.92
N HIS A 52 6.22 0.02 -6.43
CA HIS A 52 5.13 -0.34 -5.52
C HIS A 52 4.07 -1.17 -6.24
N GLN A 53 3.71 -0.84 -7.48
CA GLN A 53 2.78 -1.63 -8.27
C GLN A 53 3.35 -3.00 -8.64
N GLN A 54 4.67 -3.09 -8.88
CA GLN A 54 5.36 -4.37 -9.06
C GLN A 54 5.32 -5.22 -7.79
N LEU A 55 5.50 -4.60 -6.62
CA LEU A 55 5.35 -5.27 -5.32
C LEU A 55 3.94 -5.81 -5.13
N HIS A 56 2.91 -5.02 -5.45
CA HIS A 56 1.50 -5.45 -5.38
C HIS A 56 1.25 -6.69 -6.22
N LEU A 57 1.72 -6.67 -7.47
CA LEU A 57 1.60 -7.81 -8.39
C LEU A 57 2.30 -9.05 -7.83
N ALA A 58 3.50 -8.88 -7.26
CA ALA A 58 4.26 -9.97 -6.67
C ALA A 58 3.55 -10.55 -5.43
N ILE A 59 2.93 -9.72 -4.58
CA ILE A 59 2.14 -10.16 -3.41
C ILE A 59 0.91 -10.97 -3.87
N VAL A 60 0.16 -10.46 -4.86
CA VAL A 60 -1.02 -11.18 -5.40
C VAL A 60 -0.63 -12.53 -5.96
N HIS A 61 0.47 -12.61 -6.72
CA HIS A 61 0.96 -13.88 -7.24
C HIS A 61 1.42 -14.84 -6.15
N ASP A 62 2.10 -14.35 -5.11
CA ASP A 62 2.58 -15.20 -4.02
C ASP A 62 1.42 -15.79 -3.22
N LEU A 63 0.49 -14.94 -2.75
CA LEU A 63 -0.70 -15.36 -2.00
C LEU A 63 -1.64 -16.22 -2.85
N GLY A 64 -1.78 -15.90 -4.14
CA GLY A 64 -2.62 -16.66 -5.07
C GLY A 64 -2.08 -18.07 -5.30
N ARG A 65 -0.76 -18.24 -5.56
CA ARG A 65 -0.13 -19.56 -5.71
C ARG A 65 -0.26 -20.43 -4.46
N ARG A 66 -0.25 -19.81 -3.28
CA ARG A 66 -0.47 -20.51 -2.00
C ARG A 66 -1.94 -20.84 -1.74
N GLY A 67 -2.87 -20.38 -2.59
CA GLY A 67 -4.31 -20.54 -2.37
C GLY A 67 -4.83 -19.77 -1.16
N GLN A 68 -4.06 -18.81 -0.65
CA GLN A 68 -4.36 -18.08 0.59
C GLN A 68 -5.19 -16.80 0.37
N LEU A 69 -5.32 -16.30 -0.88
CA LEU A 69 -6.03 -15.07 -1.16
C LEU A 69 -7.55 -15.28 -1.23
N ALA A 70 -8.31 -14.58 -0.37
CA ALA A 70 -9.76 -14.59 -0.36
C ALA A 70 -10.35 -13.62 -1.37
N ALA A 71 -9.83 -12.39 -1.39
CA ALA A 71 -10.22 -11.29 -2.27
C ALA A 71 -9.08 -10.27 -2.36
N LEU A 72 -9.08 -9.49 -3.45
CA LEU A 72 -8.28 -8.29 -3.62
C LEU A 72 -9.21 -7.07 -3.50
N ALA A 73 -9.10 -6.29 -2.43
CA ALA A 73 -9.78 -5.01 -2.27
C ALA A 73 -8.85 -3.88 -2.73
N ILE A 74 -9.36 -2.90 -3.46
CA ILE A 74 -8.56 -1.81 -4.01
C ILE A 74 -9.21 -0.45 -3.79
N GLU A 75 -8.40 0.55 -3.46
CA GLU A 75 -8.83 1.95 -3.37
C GLU A 75 -9.23 2.52 -4.74
N MET A 76 -8.67 2.03 -5.82
CA MET A 76 -8.80 2.56 -7.17
C MET A 76 -10.18 2.34 -7.80
N ALA A 77 -11.05 1.57 -7.14
CA ALA A 77 -12.44 1.35 -7.54
C ALA A 77 -13.41 1.62 -6.38
N SER A 78 -14.61 2.08 -6.73
CA SER A 78 -15.64 2.43 -5.74
C SER A 78 -16.22 1.20 -5.05
N GLN A 79 -16.51 1.31 -3.75
CA GLN A 79 -17.21 0.30 -2.96
C GLN A 79 -18.51 -0.14 -3.66
N GLY A 80 -18.81 -1.43 -3.59
CA GLY A 80 -19.94 -2.05 -4.26
C GLY A 80 -19.68 -2.46 -5.72
N LYS A 81 -18.53 -2.10 -6.30
CA LYS A 81 -18.08 -2.62 -7.61
C LYS A 81 -17.21 -3.86 -7.42
N SER A 82 -17.39 -4.86 -8.28
CA SER A 82 -16.71 -6.14 -8.10
C SER A 82 -16.58 -6.92 -9.39
N THR A 83 -15.52 -7.70 -9.49
CA THR A 83 -15.37 -8.74 -10.53
C THR A 83 -15.99 -10.08 -10.14
N SER A 84 -16.71 -10.16 -9.02
CA SER A 84 -17.39 -11.39 -8.59
C SER A 84 -18.33 -11.88 -9.68
N GLY A 85 -18.21 -13.16 -10.02
CA GLY A 85 -18.99 -13.77 -11.11
C GLY A 85 -18.35 -13.71 -12.49
N LEU A 86 -17.28 -12.92 -12.69
CA LEU A 86 -16.51 -12.97 -13.93
C LEU A 86 -15.65 -14.25 -13.98
N PRO A 87 -15.52 -14.89 -15.16
CA PRO A 87 -14.63 -16.04 -15.32
C PRO A 87 -13.16 -15.60 -15.28
N ALA A 88 -12.27 -16.52 -14.94
CA ALA A 88 -10.83 -16.27 -14.87
C ALA A 88 -10.21 -15.82 -16.21
N HIS A 89 -10.89 -16.08 -17.34
CA HIS A 89 -10.49 -15.64 -18.67
C HIS A 89 -11.18 -14.36 -19.14
N ALA A 90 -11.88 -13.63 -18.26
CA ALA A 90 -12.51 -12.34 -18.56
C ALA A 90 -11.50 -11.37 -19.20
N THR A 91 -11.95 -10.59 -20.16
CA THR A 91 -11.10 -9.59 -20.81
C THR A 91 -10.83 -8.38 -19.90
N SER A 92 -9.88 -7.57 -20.27
CA SER A 92 -9.58 -6.33 -19.58
C SER A 92 -10.79 -5.39 -19.58
N GLU A 93 -11.53 -5.35 -20.69
CA GLU A 93 -12.72 -4.54 -20.88
C GLU A 93 -13.88 -5.00 -19.98
N ASP A 94 -14.08 -6.32 -19.87
CA ASP A 94 -15.09 -6.90 -18.97
C ASP A 94 -14.80 -6.51 -17.51
N VAL A 95 -13.53 -6.60 -17.10
CA VAL A 95 -13.09 -6.28 -15.74
C VAL A 95 -13.22 -4.78 -15.46
N GLN A 96 -12.79 -3.91 -16.37
CA GLN A 96 -12.96 -2.46 -16.25
C GLN A 96 -14.44 -2.08 -16.15
N SER A 97 -15.29 -2.69 -16.97
CA SER A 97 -16.74 -2.48 -16.97
C SER A 97 -17.35 -2.89 -15.61
N ALA A 98 -17.01 -4.08 -15.10
CA ALA A 98 -17.51 -4.59 -13.83
C ALA A 98 -17.10 -3.72 -12.63
N LEU A 99 -15.88 -3.19 -12.65
CA LEU A 99 -15.35 -2.28 -11.64
C LEU A 99 -15.78 -0.83 -11.83
N GLN A 100 -16.45 -0.50 -12.97
CA GLN A 100 -16.71 0.87 -13.43
C GLN A 100 -15.44 1.73 -13.33
N TRP A 101 -14.37 1.20 -13.91
CA TRP A 101 -13.04 1.77 -13.81
C TRP A 101 -12.98 3.19 -14.33
N ASN A 102 -12.38 4.08 -13.56
CA ASN A 102 -12.15 5.47 -13.96
C ASN A 102 -10.69 5.68 -14.36
N ASP A 103 -10.40 5.50 -15.63
CA ASP A 103 -9.04 5.59 -16.16
C ASP A 103 -8.41 7.00 -16.02
N SER A 104 -9.23 8.05 -16.00
CA SER A 104 -8.74 9.42 -15.78
C SER A 104 -8.28 9.68 -14.35
N ALA A 105 -8.80 8.92 -13.38
CA ALA A 105 -8.35 8.99 -11.98
C ALA A 105 -7.21 8.01 -11.69
N TRP A 106 -7.28 6.82 -12.27
CA TRP A 106 -6.38 5.70 -11.99
C TRP A 106 -6.02 5.01 -13.32
N ALA A 107 -4.85 5.31 -13.87
CA ALA A 107 -4.44 4.75 -15.16
C ALA A 107 -4.48 3.21 -15.14
N TRP A 108 -5.28 2.60 -16.03
CA TRP A 108 -5.39 1.14 -16.11
C TRP A 108 -4.05 0.46 -16.39
N GLN A 109 -3.17 1.11 -17.14
CA GLN A 109 -1.84 0.59 -17.40
C GLN A 109 -1.03 0.35 -16.11
N THR A 110 -1.30 1.14 -15.06
CA THR A 110 -0.65 1.04 -13.76
C THR A 110 -1.25 -0.08 -12.90
N TYR A 111 -2.57 -0.13 -12.79
CA TYR A 111 -3.26 -1.03 -11.85
C TYR A 111 -3.87 -2.27 -12.51
N GLY A 112 -4.13 -2.22 -13.81
CA GLY A 112 -4.68 -3.34 -14.57
C GLY A 112 -3.88 -4.64 -14.41
N PRO A 113 -2.54 -4.64 -14.43
CA PRO A 113 -1.75 -5.85 -14.24
C PRO A 113 -2.06 -6.58 -12.94
N VAL A 114 -2.15 -5.91 -11.79
CA VAL A 114 -2.45 -6.54 -10.50
C VAL A 114 -3.90 -7.00 -10.41
N VAL A 115 -4.84 -6.19 -10.95
CA VAL A 115 -6.27 -6.53 -11.02
C VAL A 115 -6.48 -7.79 -11.86
N MET A 116 -5.92 -7.82 -13.07
CA MET A 116 -6.03 -8.98 -13.97
C MET A 116 -5.35 -10.22 -13.42
N ALA A 117 -4.24 -10.07 -12.66
CA ALA A 117 -3.60 -11.20 -12.01
C ALA A 117 -4.54 -11.87 -10.99
N ALA A 118 -5.26 -11.07 -10.18
CA ALA A 118 -6.25 -11.61 -9.23
C ALA A 118 -7.41 -12.31 -9.98
N VAL A 119 -7.96 -11.69 -11.03
CA VAL A 119 -9.05 -12.28 -11.84
C VAL A 119 -8.62 -13.61 -12.46
N ARG A 120 -7.42 -13.68 -13.04
CA ARG A 120 -6.88 -14.94 -13.62
C ARG A 120 -6.66 -16.05 -12.60
N LEU A 121 -6.45 -15.70 -11.34
CA LEU A 121 -6.38 -16.65 -10.23
C LEU A 121 -7.77 -17.06 -9.71
N GLY A 122 -8.86 -16.56 -10.31
CA GLY A 122 -10.23 -16.78 -9.82
C GLY A 122 -10.53 -16.05 -8.50
N VAL A 123 -9.73 -15.04 -8.16
CA VAL A 123 -9.88 -14.24 -6.95
C VAL A 123 -10.70 -12.98 -7.28
N PRO A 124 -11.81 -12.71 -6.57
CA PRO A 124 -12.59 -11.52 -6.83
C PRO A 124 -11.81 -10.25 -6.48
N VAL A 125 -11.93 -9.24 -7.34
CA VAL A 125 -11.46 -7.88 -7.07
C VAL A 125 -12.65 -7.03 -6.65
N LEU A 126 -12.49 -6.31 -5.54
CA LEU A 126 -13.53 -5.51 -4.90
C LEU A 126 -13.10 -4.05 -4.89
N GLY A 127 -13.93 -3.17 -5.39
CA GLY A 127 -13.78 -1.74 -5.14
C GLY A 127 -14.02 -1.45 -3.66
N ALA A 128 -13.14 -0.66 -3.06
CA ALA A 128 -13.18 -0.40 -1.63
C ALA A 128 -13.25 1.10 -1.27
N ASN A 129 -13.08 1.99 -2.25
CA ASN A 129 -13.11 3.43 -2.00
C ASN A 129 -14.54 3.94 -1.79
N LEU A 130 -14.66 4.99 -0.97
CA LEU A 130 -15.91 5.72 -0.82
C LEU A 130 -16.45 6.17 -2.20
N PRO A 131 -17.70 5.86 -2.56
CA PRO A 131 -18.29 6.35 -3.81
C PRO A 131 -18.28 7.87 -3.91
N ARG A 132 -18.08 8.39 -5.12
CA ARG A 132 -17.90 9.83 -5.34
C ARG A 132 -19.10 10.67 -4.86
N ASP A 133 -20.30 10.16 -5.04
CA ASP A 133 -21.55 10.80 -4.58
C ASP A 133 -21.68 10.84 -3.05
N ALA A 134 -21.02 9.93 -2.33
CA ALA A 134 -20.97 9.91 -0.87
C ALA A 134 -19.94 10.90 -0.28
N MET A 135 -19.01 11.45 -1.08
CA MET A 135 -17.97 12.37 -0.57
C MET A 135 -18.56 13.65 0.01
N ARG A 136 -19.50 14.28 -0.69
CA ARG A 136 -20.13 15.53 -0.22
C ARG A 136 -20.97 15.32 1.05
N PRO A 137 -21.79 14.29 1.18
CA PRO A 137 -22.42 13.91 2.46
C PRO A 137 -21.40 13.67 3.59
N ALA A 138 -20.28 13.00 3.30
CA ALA A 138 -19.22 12.75 4.29
C ALA A 138 -18.61 14.06 4.81
N MET A 139 -18.30 15.02 3.94
CA MET A 139 -17.79 16.34 4.35
C MET A 139 -18.67 17.03 5.39
N ALA A 140 -19.97 16.92 5.25
CA ALA A 140 -20.95 17.53 6.14
C ALA A 140 -21.21 16.73 7.43
N ASN A 141 -20.79 15.48 7.50
CA ASN A 141 -21.10 14.56 8.59
C ASN A 141 -20.08 14.66 9.74
N ALA A 142 -20.30 15.57 10.70
CA ALA A 142 -19.45 15.72 11.89
C ALA A 142 -19.42 14.46 12.79
N ALA A 143 -20.35 13.49 12.61
CA ALA A 143 -20.30 12.25 13.38
C ALA A 143 -19.07 11.39 13.04
N LEU A 144 -18.49 11.55 11.84
CA LEU A 144 -17.27 10.85 11.42
C LEU A 144 -16.08 11.21 12.30
N ASP A 145 -16.01 12.45 12.83
CA ASP A 145 -14.91 12.87 13.71
C ASP A 145 -14.80 12.00 14.96
N ARG A 146 -15.92 11.40 15.41
CA ARG A 146 -15.98 10.51 16.59
C ARG A 146 -15.50 9.09 16.34
N LEU A 147 -15.28 8.71 15.09
CA LEU A 147 -14.69 7.40 14.74
C LEU A 147 -13.21 7.34 15.09
N LEU A 148 -12.56 8.48 15.23
CA LEU A 148 -11.17 8.59 15.63
C LEU A 148 -11.05 9.14 17.05
N GLY A 149 -10.06 8.64 17.80
CA GLY A 149 -9.67 9.30 19.05
C GLY A 149 -9.03 10.67 18.77
N PRO A 150 -8.98 11.59 19.77
CA PRO A 150 -8.52 12.96 19.56
C PRO A 150 -7.15 13.09 18.88
N GLN A 151 -6.20 12.24 19.24
CA GLN A 151 -4.86 12.25 18.64
C GLN A 151 -4.85 11.79 17.18
N ALA A 152 -5.66 10.77 16.83
CA ALA A 152 -5.78 10.30 15.46
C ALA A 152 -6.47 11.35 14.58
N LEU A 153 -7.52 12.00 15.09
CA LEU A 153 -8.20 13.09 14.40
C LEU A 153 -7.27 14.27 14.16
N GLN A 154 -6.45 14.64 15.15
CA GLN A 154 -5.47 15.72 14.99
C GLN A 154 -4.45 15.38 13.91
N ARG A 155 -3.89 14.16 13.91
CA ARG A 155 -2.99 13.70 12.83
C ARG A 155 -3.66 13.74 11.46
N GLN A 156 -4.93 13.36 11.38
CA GLN A 156 -5.69 13.43 10.12
C GLN A 156 -5.80 14.86 9.61
N HIS A 157 -6.05 15.84 10.51
CA HIS A 157 -6.07 17.26 10.16
C HIS A 157 -4.69 17.74 9.68
N ASP A 158 -3.61 17.33 10.35
CA ASP A 158 -2.25 17.72 9.99
C ASP A 158 -1.83 17.12 8.65
N ASP A 159 -2.23 15.86 8.37
CA ASP A 159 -2.02 15.23 7.06
C ASP A 159 -2.80 15.95 5.94
N ILE A 160 -4.01 16.43 6.22
CA ILE A 160 -4.77 17.25 5.24
C ILE A 160 -4.05 18.57 4.97
N ARG A 161 -3.56 19.28 6.00
CA ARG A 161 -2.80 20.53 5.79
C ARG A 161 -1.55 20.27 4.97
N SER A 162 -0.69 19.36 5.41
CA SER A 162 0.58 19.07 4.75
C SER A 162 0.39 18.50 3.35
N GLY A 163 -0.56 17.59 3.14
CA GLY A 163 -0.87 16.99 1.84
C GLY A 163 -1.44 17.99 0.83
N HIS A 164 -1.96 19.14 1.31
CA HIS A 164 -2.40 20.25 0.46
C HIS A 164 -1.46 21.46 0.56
N CYS A 165 -0.24 21.27 1.08
CA CYS A 165 0.81 22.30 1.13
C CYS A 165 0.37 23.58 1.86
N ASP A 166 -0.47 23.43 2.91
CA ASP A 166 -1.07 24.54 3.68
C ASP A 166 -1.86 25.54 2.83
N LEU A 167 -2.31 25.14 1.62
CA LEU A 167 -3.05 26.01 0.70
C LEU A 167 -4.56 25.98 0.93
N LEU A 168 -5.06 25.03 1.71
CA LEU A 168 -6.50 24.98 2.02
C LEU A 168 -6.86 25.98 3.11
N PRO A 169 -8.02 26.65 2.98
CA PRO A 169 -8.61 27.40 4.10
C PRO A 169 -8.84 26.51 5.31
N GLU A 170 -8.57 27.00 6.53
CA GLU A 170 -8.73 26.22 7.76
C GLU A 170 -10.15 25.64 7.92
N SER A 171 -11.16 26.36 7.42
CA SER A 171 -12.56 25.88 7.40
C SER A 171 -12.79 24.62 6.57
N GLN A 172 -11.86 24.23 5.68
CA GLN A 172 -11.95 23.03 4.85
C GLN A 172 -11.19 21.85 5.43
N ILE A 173 -10.34 22.02 6.43
CA ILE A 173 -9.52 20.95 6.99
C ILE A 173 -10.40 19.82 7.56
N ALA A 174 -11.31 20.12 8.48
CA ALA A 174 -12.19 19.11 9.05
C ALA A 174 -13.13 18.46 8.02
N PRO A 175 -13.79 19.17 7.08
CA PRO A 175 -14.54 18.55 5.99
C PRO A 175 -13.71 17.58 5.13
N MET A 176 -12.49 17.95 4.78
CA MET A 176 -11.61 17.08 3.98
C MET A 176 -11.14 15.86 4.78
N ALA A 177 -10.82 16.03 6.07
CA ALA A 177 -10.48 14.92 6.96
C ALA A 177 -11.63 13.90 7.05
N ARG A 178 -12.89 14.35 7.11
CA ARG A 178 -14.06 13.48 7.13
C ARG A 178 -14.19 12.62 5.88
N ILE A 179 -13.79 13.11 4.71
CA ILE A 179 -13.73 12.29 3.49
C ILE A 179 -12.73 11.13 3.70
N GLN A 180 -11.56 11.40 4.25
CA GLN A 180 -10.55 10.36 4.48
C GLN A 180 -11.05 9.32 5.49
N ILE A 181 -11.64 9.77 6.59
CA ILE A 181 -12.23 8.88 7.60
C ILE A 181 -13.33 7.99 6.98
N ALA A 182 -14.18 8.57 6.14
CA ALA A 182 -15.23 7.82 5.46
C ALA A 182 -14.67 6.81 4.43
N ARG A 183 -13.58 7.16 3.74
CA ARG A 183 -12.86 6.23 2.85
C ARG A 183 -12.29 5.06 3.65
N ASP A 184 -11.61 5.34 4.76
CA ASP A 184 -11.04 4.30 5.62
C ASP A 184 -12.12 3.37 6.17
N ALA A 185 -13.25 3.91 6.60
CA ALA A 185 -14.39 3.12 7.06
C ALA A 185 -15.01 2.26 5.93
N ALA A 186 -15.10 2.79 4.69
CA ALA A 186 -15.58 2.04 3.53
C ALA A 186 -14.62 0.90 3.17
N MET A 187 -13.30 1.15 3.16
CA MET A 187 -12.29 0.12 2.93
C MET A 187 -12.33 -0.95 4.02
N ALA A 188 -12.45 -0.55 5.29
CA ALA A 188 -12.58 -1.47 6.41
C ALA A 188 -13.82 -2.37 6.27
N SER A 189 -14.98 -1.81 5.96
CA SER A 189 -16.21 -2.58 5.71
C SER A 189 -16.00 -3.59 4.57
N THR A 190 -15.43 -3.15 3.44
CA THR A 190 -15.19 -4.02 2.29
C THR A 190 -14.31 -5.22 2.63
N VAL A 191 -13.20 -5.00 3.35
CA VAL A 191 -12.31 -6.12 3.70
C VAL A 191 -12.92 -7.04 4.76
N VAL A 192 -13.72 -6.51 5.68
CA VAL A 192 -14.45 -7.30 6.69
C VAL A 192 -15.47 -8.22 6.04
N ASP A 193 -16.26 -7.70 5.09
CA ASP A 193 -17.30 -8.45 4.39
C ASP A 193 -16.74 -9.53 3.45
N ALA A 194 -15.50 -9.32 2.94
CA ALA A 194 -14.83 -10.24 2.04
C ALA A 194 -14.11 -11.42 2.73
N ARG A 195 -14.09 -11.46 4.06
CA ARG A 195 -13.33 -12.48 4.81
C ARG A 195 -13.80 -13.90 4.52
N ARG A 196 -12.83 -14.81 4.51
CA ARG A 196 -13.05 -16.26 4.42
C ARG A 196 -12.09 -16.96 5.37
N ALA A 197 -12.60 -17.91 6.13
CA ALA A 197 -11.80 -18.68 7.08
C ALA A 197 -10.54 -19.29 6.42
N GLY A 198 -9.39 -19.10 7.04
CA GLY A 198 -8.11 -19.64 6.57
C GLY A 198 -7.51 -18.92 5.35
N LYS A 199 -8.10 -17.80 4.92
CA LYS A 199 -7.60 -16.98 3.81
C LYS A 199 -7.47 -15.51 4.21
N VAL A 200 -6.61 -14.80 3.51
CA VAL A 200 -6.35 -13.37 3.71
C VAL A 200 -7.11 -12.54 2.68
N VAL A 201 -7.70 -11.43 3.11
CA VAL A 201 -8.15 -10.36 2.23
C VAL A 201 -7.00 -9.37 2.08
N LEU A 202 -6.58 -9.11 0.86
CA LEU A 202 -5.53 -8.12 0.55
C LEU A 202 -6.19 -6.78 0.22
N LEU A 203 -5.83 -5.71 0.92
CA LEU A 203 -6.18 -4.34 0.56
C LEU A 203 -4.96 -3.63 -0.02
N LEU A 204 -5.12 -3.03 -1.21
CA LEU A 204 -4.15 -2.11 -1.82
C LEU A 204 -4.71 -0.69 -1.78
N ALA A 205 -3.99 0.21 -1.12
CA ALA A 205 -4.39 1.61 -0.95
C ALA A 205 -3.17 2.52 -0.80
N GLY A 206 -3.38 3.83 -0.85
CA GLY A 206 -2.35 4.80 -0.51
C GLY A 206 -1.85 4.60 0.93
N ALA A 207 -0.57 4.85 1.16
CA ALA A 207 0.09 4.60 2.46
C ALA A 207 -0.61 5.27 3.65
N ALA A 208 -1.25 6.42 3.44
CA ALA A 208 -1.99 7.12 4.50
C ALA A 208 -3.17 6.29 5.04
N HIS A 209 -3.86 5.55 4.15
CA HIS A 209 -5.03 4.76 4.49
C HIS A 209 -4.72 3.49 5.30
N VAL A 210 -3.48 3.01 5.27
CA VAL A 210 -3.12 1.76 5.99
C VAL A 210 -2.37 2.00 7.29
N ARG A 211 -2.10 3.25 7.65
CA ARG A 211 -1.40 3.58 8.91
C ARG A 211 -2.18 3.12 10.12
N ARG A 212 -1.49 2.42 11.05
CA ARG A 212 -2.13 1.83 12.24
C ARG A 212 -2.80 2.84 13.15
N ALA A 213 -2.28 4.06 13.23
CA ALA A 213 -2.76 5.04 14.19
C ALA A 213 -3.90 5.94 13.69
N GLN A 214 -4.35 5.81 12.43
CA GLN A 214 -5.38 6.70 11.86
C GLN A 214 -6.13 6.18 10.64
N GLY A 215 -5.60 5.14 9.95
CA GLY A 215 -6.20 4.60 8.73
C GLY A 215 -7.18 3.45 8.98
N VAL A 216 -7.38 2.62 7.96
CA VAL A 216 -8.25 1.44 7.97
C VAL A 216 -8.12 0.57 9.23
N PRO A 217 -6.92 0.35 9.81
CA PRO A 217 -6.78 -0.50 11.00
C PRO A 217 -7.65 -0.08 12.18
N ILE A 218 -7.90 1.24 12.35
CA ILE A 218 -8.75 1.73 13.47
C ILE A 218 -10.21 1.32 13.31
N HIS A 219 -10.67 1.13 12.07
CA HIS A 219 -12.06 0.81 11.76
C HIS A 219 -12.33 -0.70 11.71
N LEU A 220 -11.30 -1.54 11.87
CA LEU A 220 -11.47 -2.98 11.88
C LEU A 220 -12.07 -3.45 13.22
N PRO A 221 -12.96 -4.47 13.22
CA PRO A 221 -13.52 -5.02 14.45
C PRO A 221 -12.45 -5.53 15.41
N ALA A 222 -12.69 -5.39 16.70
CA ALA A 222 -11.85 -5.99 17.72
C ALA A 222 -11.77 -7.52 17.52
N GLY A 223 -10.54 -8.07 17.62
CA GLY A 223 -10.27 -9.50 17.42
C GLY A 223 -10.04 -9.92 15.97
N LEU A 224 -10.18 -9.02 14.99
CA LEU A 224 -9.74 -9.29 13.63
C LEU A 224 -8.23 -9.09 13.51
N SER A 225 -7.53 -10.11 13.02
CA SER A 225 -6.09 -10.04 12.82
C SER A 225 -5.75 -9.29 11.54
N SER A 226 -4.81 -8.33 11.64
CA SER A 226 -4.37 -7.56 10.46
C SER A 226 -2.86 -7.37 10.44
N GLY A 227 -2.27 -7.48 9.25
CA GLY A 227 -0.89 -7.10 8.96
C GLY A 227 -0.84 -5.81 8.15
N VAL A 228 0.11 -4.94 8.43
CA VAL A 228 0.33 -3.68 7.68
C VAL A 228 1.71 -3.70 7.07
N LEU A 229 1.76 -3.62 5.74
CA LEU A 229 2.97 -3.37 4.96
C LEU A 229 2.87 -1.98 4.33
N ILE A 230 3.88 -1.13 4.53
CA ILE A 230 3.96 0.17 3.84
C ILE A 230 5.17 0.15 2.91
N ALA A 231 4.92 0.36 1.61
CA ALA A 231 5.96 0.57 0.63
C ALA A 231 6.39 2.06 0.63
N VAL A 232 7.70 2.28 0.58
CA VAL A 232 8.30 3.63 0.63
C VAL A 232 9.34 3.77 -0.47
N ALA A 233 9.19 4.76 -1.32
CA ALA A 233 10.22 5.13 -2.29
C ALA A 233 11.33 5.91 -1.57
N GLY A 234 12.54 5.34 -1.54
CA GLY A 234 13.65 5.82 -0.75
C GLY A 234 13.68 5.19 0.65
N ARG A 235 14.11 5.97 1.64
CA ARG A 235 14.23 5.51 3.02
C ARG A 235 13.03 5.94 3.85
N ALA A 236 12.51 5.02 4.62
CA ALA A 236 11.38 5.30 5.51
C ALA A 236 11.79 6.15 6.71
N GLU A 237 11.02 7.18 7.00
CA GLU A 237 11.13 7.93 8.24
C GLU A 237 10.70 7.09 9.44
N PRO A 238 11.36 7.22 10.61
CA PRO A 238 11.04 6.42 11.79
C PRO A 238 9.56 6.54 12.23
N ALA A 239 8.97 7.73 12.09
CA ALA A 239 7.57 7.96 12.43
C ALA A 239 6.61 7.15 11.54
N LEU A 240 6.92 7.01 10.25
CA LEU A 240 6.16 6.16 9.32
C LEU A 240 6.40 4.68 9.60
N ALA A 241 7.64 4.29 9.86
CA ALA A 241 7.99 2.91 10.18
C ALA A 241 7.23 2.39 11.42
N ALA A 242 6.98 3.26 12.41
CA ALA A 242 6.19 2.93 13.59
C ALA A 242 4.68 2.69 13.31
N GLN A 243 4.20 3.00 12.10
CA GLN A 243 2.81 2.81 11.68
C GLN A 243 2.57 1.50 10.90
N ALA A 244 3.60 0.69 10.70
CA ALA A 244 3.55 -0.55 9.93
C ALA A 244 4.20 -1.71 10.71
N ASP A 245 3.81 -2.94 10.37
CA ASP A 245 4.51 -4.14 10.85
C ASP A 245 5.70 -4.46 9.96
N LEU A 246 5.65 -4.03 8.71
CA LEU A 246 6.70 -4.18 7.73
C LEU A 246 6.80 -2.94 6.84
N VAL A 247 8.00 -2.41 6.71
CA VAL A 247 8.33 -1.40 5.71
C VAL A 247 9.07 -2.06 4.54
N TRP A 248 8.66 -1.71 3.32
CA TRP A 248 9.30 -2.13 2.09
C TRP A 248 9.89 -0.92 1.38
N GLU A 249 11.20 -0.72 1.53
CA GLU A 249 11.90 0.36 0.84
C GLU A 249 12.19 -0.05 -0.62
N THR A 250 11.93 0.88 -1.55
CA THR A 250 12.24 0.78 -2.97
C THR A 250 13.20 1.90 -3.37
N ALA A 251 13.59 1.95 -4.64
CA ALA A 251 14.40 3.07 -5.12
C ALA A 251 13.70 4.41 -4.90
N ALA A 252 14.48 5.42 -4.54
CA ALA A 252 13.94 6.78 -4.39
C ALA A 252 13.43 7.31 -5.74
N LEU A 253 12.28 7.98 -5.70
CA LEU A 253 11.77 8.69 -6.87
C LEU A 253 12.61 9.95 -7.15
N PRO A 254 12.63 10.40 -8.41
CA PRO A 254 13.15 11.73 -8.72
C PRO A 254 12.43 12.80 -7.89
N ALA A 255 13.18 13.80 -7.45
CA ALA A 255 12.58 14.91 -6.70
C ALA A 255 11.49 15.58 -7.53
N LYS A 256 10.28 15.71 -6.95
CA LYS A 256 9.14 16.37 -7.57
C LYS A 256 8.53 17.37 -6.58
N ASP A 257 8.30 18.58 -7.05
CA ASP A 257 7.65 19.63 -6.27
C ASP A 257 6.13 19.55 -6.45
N TYR A 258 5.50 18.68 -5.64
CA TYR A 258 4.04 18.50 -5.66
C TYR A 258 3.31 19.79 -5.22
N CYS A 259 3.93 20.62 -4.38
CA CYS A 259 3.31 21.85 -3.92
C CYS A 259 3.25 22.90 -5.01
N ALA A 260 4.30 23.04 -5.82
CA ALA A 260 4.27 23.90 -6.99
C ALA A 260 3.24 23.44 -8.04
N ASP A 261 3.09 22.12 -8.21
CA ASP A 261 2.05 21.56 -9.10
C ASP A 261 0.65 21.92 -8.60
N LEU A 262 0.38 21.72 -7.30
CA LEU A 262 -0.91 22.04 -6.69
C LEU A 262 -1.22 23.54 -6.77
N GLN A 263 -0.23 24.40 -6.48
CA GLN A 263 -0.40 25.84 -6.60
C GLN A 263 -0.78 26.29 -8.02
N ARG A 264 -0.22 25.63 -9.06
CA ARG A 264 -0.58 25.92 -10.45
C ARG A 264 -2.02 25.52 -10.76
N GLN A 265 -2.51 24.43 -10.20
CA GLN A 265 -3.89 23.95 -10.39
C GLN A 265 -4.93 24.81 -9.68
N LEU A 266 -4.55 25.46 -8.56
CA LEU A 266 -5.44 26.30 -7.77
C LEU A 266 -5.45 27.76 -8.23
N LYS A 267 -4.55 28.17 -9.14
CA LYS A 267 -4.61 29.50 -9.73
C LYS A 267 -5.80 29.57 -10.70
N PRO A 268 -6.66 30.61 -10.59
CA PRO A 268 -7.83 30.78 -11.48
C PRO A 268 -7.43 31.00 -12.94
#